data_de78458b70ebd71c5bfc04830bf5a43d
#
_entry.id   de78458b70ebd71c5bfc04830bf5a43d
#
_cell.length_a   1.000
_cell.length_b   1.000
_cell.length_c   1.000
_cell.angle_alpha   90.00
_cell.angle_beta   90.00
_cell.angle_gamma   90.00
#
_symmetry.space_group_name_H-M   'P 1'
#
loop_
_entity.id
_entity.type
_entity.pdbx_description
1 polymer ?
#
loop_
_entity_poly.entity_id
_entity_poly.type
_entity_poly.pdbx_seq_one_letter_code
_entity_poly.pdbx_strand_id
1 'polypeptide(L)'
;MFWVKESHGRQPWPVRIRGDSGLILGSGTLLGDRHVLTCAHVIDSSAGRRGAATGDPPATRVRVDLVRLPHLAARSARVTPGGWAPLDKDGHGDVALLELADPVPDQQGAELRRLPLWQQHVYAFGFPREFSDGETVHAVLDGQVGPGGEQVQMTPANPGLWVRSGFSGAAAVDERTGHVVGMVVSYYSDPAAGRSYLVPVETILRHVPAVARWVVGGSSVDGELTSLGAGHRDGPAALRIARLYARRSPENVLVIVTGRPGSTVSAALRRAVVLSNRELRPASAGPAEADGDPTVPPLGSIDLSLDATGKPPRELAERILEFVGAGEQATGPVGDLVGAAVPRSVLIDGVDESNDPKELLAEVVGPIVDRAAERDLRVLLGFRAPAIDVRLGLLARRINGLRAAEELARAQHSELAALLTGLPTVPARATRLRVRLTALRAAAGQPDPGALAKHLAAVERATDRALHKMAELRRRLTELASAHQRLRGLLDAQRARAVAGGLTEHPGLGAAYRRAHDLLWAGPGELTEATAAVHGYADQVRRALGDRQEGEPS
;
A
#
# COMPACT_ATOMS: atom_id res chain seq x y z
N MET A 1 21.25 8.53 2.67
CA MET A 1 21.04 9.67 3.57
C MET A 1 20.56 10.83 2.70
N PHE A 2 19.24 10.88 2.45
CA PHE A 2 18.65 11.89 1.56
C PHE A 2 18.18 13.05 2.42
N TRP A 3 18.64 14.24 2.07
CA TRP A 3 18.20 15.49 2.67
C TRP A 3 16.70 15.69 2.42
N VAL A 4 15.89 15.53 3.44
CA VAL A 4 14.48 15.96 3.43
C VAL A 4 14.50 17.48 3.38
N LYS A 5 13.94 18.06 2.33
CA LYS A 5 13.78 19.51 2.23
C LYS A 5 12.98 20.02 3.44
N GLU A 6 13.54 20.92 4.21
CA GLU A 6 12.94 21.58 5.39
C GLU A 6 11.63 22.35 5.13
N SER A 7 11.04 22.22 3.95
CA SER A 7 9.81 22.92 3.56
C SER A 7 8.49 22.26 4.00
N HIS A 8 8.53 21.04 4.54
CA HIS A 8 7.31 20.27 4.87
C HIS A 8 6.48 20.86 6.03
N GLY A 9 7.04 21.74 6.85
CA GLY A 9 6.37 22.32 8.01
C GLY A 9 5.61 23.63 7.79
N ARG A 10 5.58 24.20 6.59
CA ARG A 10 5.08 25.57 6.35
C ARG A 10 3.98 25.69 5.30
N GLN A 11 3.28 24.62 5.00
CA GLN A 11 2.16 24.71 4.04
C GLN A 11 1.04 25.60 4.59
N PRO A 12 0.47 26.54 3.80
CA PRO A 12 -0.53 27.50 4.29
C PRO A 12 -1.94 26.93 4.37
N TRP A 13 -2.19 25.78 3.75
CA TRP A 13 -3.52 25.21 3.57
C TRP A 13 -4.09 24.34 4.73
N PRO A 14 -3.37 23.89 5.78
CA PRO A 14 -4.02 23.30 6.94
C PRO A 14 -4.84 24.37 7.68
N VAL A 15 -6.10 24.02 7.95
CA VAL A 15 -7.02 24.90 8.66
C VAL A 15 -7.63 24.20 9.87
N ARG A 16 -7.98 25.00 10.90
CA ARG A 16 -8.65 24.54 12.10
C ARG A 16 -10.13 24.90 12.04
N ILE A 17 -10.99 23.94 12.32
CA ILE A 17 -12.44 24.12 12.29
C ILE A 17 -12.96 24.26 13.73
N ARG A 18 -13.73 25.32 13.98
CA ARG A 18 -14.37 25.60 15.26
C ARG A 18 -15.88 25.73 15.11
N GLY A 19 -16.58 25.32 16.16
CA GLY A 19 -18.01 25.61 16.34
C GLY A 19 -18.25 27.03 16.85
N ASP A 20 -19.52 27.41 16.99
CA ASP A 20 -19.96 28.72 17.50
C ASP A 20 -19.47 29.00 18.93
N SER A 21 -19.29 27.96 19.73
CA SER A 21 -18.72 28.07 21.10
C SER A 21 -17.21 28.37 21.11
N GLY A 22 -16.56 28.41 19.97
CA GLY A 22 -15.10 28.53 19.84
C GLY A 22 -14.33 27.22 20.09
N LEU A 23 -15.03 26.12 20.38
CA LEU A 23 -14.43 24.80 20.58
C LEU A 23 -13.83 24.28 19.25
N ILE A 24 -12.63 23.73 19.32
CA ILE A 24 -12.01 23.02 18.17
C ILE A 24 -12.80 21.74 17.93
N LEU A 25 -13.33 21.59 16.72
CA LEU A 25 -14.09 20.42 16.26
C LEU A 25 -13.21 19.43 15.51
N GLY A 26 -12.23 19.95 14.76
CA GLY A 26 -11.31 19.16 13.95
C GLY A 26 -10.43 20.02 13.06
N SER A 27 -9.84 19.36 12.09
CA SER A 27 -8.98 19.94 11.06
C SER A 27 -9.71 20.03 9.72
N GLY A 28 -9.11 20.75 8.78
CA GLY A 28 -9.52 20.80 7.39
C GLY A 28 -8.35 21.14 6.48
N THR A 29 -8.57 21.01 5.21
CA THR A 29 -7.59 21.26 4.15
C THR A 29 -8.16 22.29 3.18
N LEU A 30 -7.53 23.46 3.06
CA LEU A 30 -7.90 24.48 2.08
C LEU A 30 -7.62 23.97 0.66
N LEU A 31 -8.61 24.02 -0.22
CA LEU A 31 -8.55 23.68 -1.64
C LEU A 31 -8.85 24.92 -2.48
N GLY A 32 -7.91 25.31 -3.32
CA GLY A 32 -7.97 26.61 -3.97
C GLY A 32 -7.95 27.75 -2.94
N ASP A 33 -8.66 28.81 -3.24
CA ASP A 33 -8.75 30.00 -2.38
C ASP A 33 -10.02 30.04 -1.50
N ARG A 34 -11.00 29.14 -1.72
CA ARG A 34 -12.35 29.28 -1.15
C ARG A 34 -12.94 28.01 -0.57
N HIS A 35 -12.37 26.83 -0.81
CA HIS A 35 -12.98 25.58 -0.38
C HIS A 35 -12.16 24.90 0.72
N VAL A 36 -12.83 24.16 1.59
CA VAL A 36 -12.17 23.38 2.65
C VAL A 36 -12.73 21.97 2.66
N LEU A 37 -11.85 21.00 2.51
CA LEU A 37 -12.15 19.58 2.68
C LEU A 37 -12.01 19.20 4.15
N THR A 38 -13.00 18.48 4.71
CA THR A 38 -12.99 17.98 6.08
C THR A 38 -13.87 16.75 6.22
N CYS A 39 -13.91 16.13 7.42
CA CYS A 39 -14.84 15.05 7.71
C CYS A 39 -16.27 15.57 7.97
N ALA A 40 -17.27 14.80 7.54
CA ALA A 40 -18.67 15.15 7.78
C ALA A 40 -19.01 15.17 9.28
N HIS A 41 -18.48 14.23 10.08
CA HIS A 41 -18.71 14.17 11.52
C HIS A 41 -18.14 15.41 12.25
N VAL A 42 -17.15 16.10 11.71
CA VAL A 42 -16.63 17.37 12.25
C VAL A 42 -17.73 18.45 12.18
N ILE A 43 -18.47 18.47 11.08
CA ILE A 43 -19.56 19.44 10.86
C ILE A 43 -20.82 19.03 11.67
N ASP A 44 -21.16 17.74 11.73
CA ASP A 44 -22.25 17.25 12.57
C ASP A 44 -22.04 17.57 14.06
N SER A 45 -20.80 17.51 14.51
CA SER A 45 -20.45 17.88 15.89
C SER A 45 -20.76 19.35 16.20
N SER A 46 -20.65 20.25 15.21
CA SER A 46 -21.02 21.67 15.36
C SER A 46 -22.53 21.87 15.56
N ALA A 47 -23.34 21.00 14.96
CA ALA A 47 -24.80 21.03 15.06
C ALA A 47 -25.33 20.25 16.30
N GLY A 48 -24.43 19.75 17.17
CA GLY A 48 -24.80 18.91 18.33
C GLY A 48 -25.31 17.52 17.94
N ARG A 49 -25.16 17.11 16.69
CA ARG A 49 -25.56 15.78 16.21
C ARG A 49 -24.46 14.79 16.60
N ARG A 50 -24.81 13.74 17.35
CA ARG A 50 -23.91 12.62 17.68
C ARG A 50 -24.55 11.33 17.17
N GLY A 51 -23.88 10.65 16.25
CA GLY A 51 -24.34 9.37 15.71
C GLY A 51 -24.49 9.39 14.19
N ALA A 52 -25.00 8.29 13.60
CA ALA A 52 -25.21 8.17 12.17
C ALA A 52 -26.01 9.34 11.62
N ALA A 53 -25.42 10.06 10.67
CA ALA A 53 -25.98 11.29 10.16
C ALA A 53 -27.26 11.03 9.35
N THR A 54 -28.22 11.92 9.52
CA THR A 54 -29.35 12.06 8.58
C THR A 54 -28.85 12.60 7.24
N GLY A 55 -29.49 12.21 6.14
CA GLY A 55 -29.05 12.47 4.77
C GLY A 55 -28.70 13.91 4.39
N ASP A 56 -29.23 14.93 5.09
CA ASP A 56 -29.05 16.35 4.74
C ASP A 56 -27.94 17.03 5.55
N PRO A 57 -27.13 17.90 4.90
CA PRO A 57 -26.11 18.68 5.59
C PRO A 57 -26.74 19.59 6.65
N PRO A 58 -26.06 19.79 7.81
CA PRO A 58 -26.55 20.76 8.77
C PRO A 58 -26.51 22.18 8.20
N ALA A 59 -27.55 22.97 8.47
CA ALA A 59 -27.60 24.38 8.05
C ALA A 59 -26.60 25.28 8.82
N THR A 60 -25.88 24.71 9.79
CA THR A 60 -24.95 25.39 10.68
C THR A 60 -23.73 25.90 9.92
N ARG A 61 -23.29 27.11 10.24
CA ARG A 61 -22.00 27.64 9.80
C ARG A 61 -20.92 27.24 10.81
N VAL A 62 -19.72 27.04 10.31
CA VAL A 62 -18.52 26.80 11.14
C VAL A 62 -17.52 27.92 10.93
N ARG A 63 -16.62 28.10 11.89
CA ARG A 63 -15.48 29.03 11.76
C ARG A 63 -14.24 28.27 11.34
N VAL A 64 -13.55 28.79 10.34
CA VAL A 64 -12.31 28.26 9.80
C VAL A 64 -11.18 29.21 10.12
N ASP A 65 -10.23 28.79 10.94
CA ASP A 65 -9.02 29.54 11.25
C ASP A 65 -7.91 29.16 10.28
N LEU A 66 -7.29 30.15 9.71
CA LEU A 66 -6.13 30.04 8.82
C LEU A 66 -4.84 30.08 9.67
N VAL A 67 -4.57 29.03 10.43
CA VAL A 67 -3.55 29.00 11.49
C VAL A 67 -2.15 29.35 10.98
N ARG A 68 -1.84 28.99 9.75
CA ARG A 68 -0.56 29.31 9.08
C ARG A 68 -0.51 30.72 8.45
N LEU A 69 -1.63 31.41 8.47
CA LEU A 69 -1.79 32.78 7.97
C LEU A 69 -2.41 33.66 9.08
N PRO A 70 -1.69 33.86 10.20
CA PRO A 70 -2.27 34.48 11.42
C PRO A 70 -2.66 35.96 11.24
N HIS A 71 -2.19 36.60 10.16
CA HIS A 71 -2.60 37.94 9.79
C HIS A 71 -4.01 38.01 9.17
N LEU A 72 -4.57 36.86 8.77
CA LEU A 72 -5.91 36.78 8.22
C LEU A 72 -6.92 36.40 9.32
N ALA A 73 -8.07 37.07 9.30
CA ALA A 73 -9.16 36.73 10.20
C ALA A 73 -9.79 35.37 9.86
N ALA A 74 -10.36 34.71 10.86
CA ALA A 74 -11.14 33.49 10.63
C ALA A 74 -12.28 33.72 9.65
N ARG A 75 -12.60 32.73 8.84
CA ARG A 75 -13.68 32.77 7.85
C ARG A 75 -14.89 31.96 8.35
N SER A 76 -16.08 32.41 8.00
CA SER A 76 -17.29 31.59 8.12
C SER A 76 -17.37 30.64 6.93
N ALA A 77 -17.76 29.39 7.16
CA ALA A 77 -17.92 28.40 6.12
C ALA A 77 -19.24 27.64 6.23
N ARG A 78 -19.73 27.14 5.11
CA ARG A 78 -20.91 26.27 5.01
C ARG A 78 -20.63 25.09 4.07
N VAL A 79 -21.40 24.02 4.19
CA VAL A 79 -21.33 22.90 3.25
C VAL A 79 -21.76 23.37 1.85
N THR A 80 -21.00 22.97 0.82
CA THR A 80 -21.35 23.26 -0.58
C THR A 80 -22.50 22.38 -1.06
N PRO A 81 -23.32 22.81 -2.03
CA PRO A 81 -24.24 21.91 -2.71
C PRO A 81 -23.50 20.71 -3.31
N GLY A 82 -23.96 19.48 -3.02
CA GLY A 82 -23.29 18.25 -3.44
C GLY A 82 -21.95 17.95 -2.75
N GLY A 83 -21.57 18.74 -1.74
CA GLY A 83 -20.35 18.56 -0.95
C GLY A 83 -20.56 17.82 0.37
N TRP A 84 -21.59 16.99 0.49
CA TRP A 84 -21.96 16.32 1.72
C TRP A 84 -22.15 14.82 1.53
N ALA A 85 -21.32 14.03 2.17
CA ALA A 85 -21.42 12.59 2.27
C ALA A 85 -21.24 12.19 3.73
N PRO A 86 -22.33 12.10 4.51
CA PRO A 86 -22.24 11.74 5.92
C PRO A 86 -21.79 10.30 6.08
N LEU A 87 -21.30 9.97 7.27
CA LEU A 87 -21.01 8.58 7.63
C LEU A 87 -22.33 7.79 7.64
N ASP A 88 -22.47 6.82 6.76
CA ASP A 88 -23.67 5.98 6.73
C ASP A 88 -23.63 4.88 7.82
N LYS A 89 -24.71 4.12 7.93
CA LYS A 89 -24.85 3.00 8.89
C LYS A 89 -23.83 1.89 8.67
N ASP A 90 -23.33 1.76 7.45
CA ASP A 90 -22.37 0.74 7.03
C ASP A 90 -20.94 1.26 7.11
N GLY A 91 -20.75 2.53 7.55
CA GLY A 91 -19.46 3.14 7.80
C GLY A 91 -18.77 3.74 6.57
N HIS A 92 -19.53 4.01 5.49
CA HIS A 92 -19.02 4.67 4.29
C HIS A 92 -19.25 6.18 4.34
N GLY A 93 -18.51 6.92 3.51
CA GLY A 93 -18.63 8.37 3.41
C GLY A 93 -17.71 9.12 4.37
N ASP A 94 -18.30 9.95 5.22
CA ASP A 94 -17.62 10.84 6.16
C ASP A 94 -16.78 11.95 5.49
N VAL A 95 -17.30 12.53 4.41
CA VAL A 95 -16.65 13.60 3.64
C VAL A 95 -17.53 14.83 3.58
N ALA A 96 -16.95 16.01 3.84
CA ALA A 96 -17.61 17.30 3.67
C ALA A 96 -16.71 18.29 2.92
N LEU A 97 -17.27 18.94 1.91
CA LEU A 97 -16.66 20.07 1.20
C LEU A 97 -17.38 21.36 1.62
N LEU A 98 -16.64 22.27 2.20
CA LEU A 98 -17.14 23.57 2.65
C LEU A 98 -16.76 24.67 1.66
N GLU A 99 -17.56 25.72 1.64
CA GLU A 99 -17.28 26.99 0.97
C GLU A 99 -17.11 28.10 2.01
N LEU A 100 -15.99 28.81 1.95
CA LEU A 100 -15.72 30.01 2.75
C LEU A 100 -16.58 31.20 2.26
N ALA A 101 -17.08 32.00 3.17
CA ALA A 101 -17.82 33.22 2.83
C ALA A 101 -16.96 34.18 2.00
N ASP A 102 -15.69 34.34 2.40
CA ASP A 102 -14.71 35.15 1.70
C ASP A 102 -13.50 34.32 1.29
N PRO A 103 -12.91 34.52 0.09
CA PRO A 103 -11.74 33.81 -0.36
C PRO A 103 -10.51 34.16 0.49
N VAL A 104 -9.51 33.29 0.43
CA VAL A 104 -8.20 33.51 1.04
C VAL A 104 -7.27 34.08 -0.03
N PRO A 105 -6.87 35.35 0.08
CA PRO A 105 -6.05 36.00 -0.96
C PRO A 105 -4.73 35.25 -1.20
N ASP A 106 -4.28 35.24 -2.43
CA ASP A 106 -2.98 34.69 -2.86
C ASP A 106 -2.73 33.22 -2.49
N GLN A 107 -3.81 32.43 -2.27
CA GLN A 107 -3.70 31.00 -1.98
C GLN A 107 -4.24 30.15 -3.12
N GLN A 108 -3.49 29.10 -3.44
CA GLN A 108 -3.91 28.06 -4.38
C GLN A 108 -4.47 26.81 -3.66
N GLY A 109 -4.26 26.72 -2.34
CA GLY A 109 -4.67 25.59 -1.54
C GLY A 109 -3.78 24.34 -1.74
N ALA A 110 -4.26 23.22 -1.26
CA ALA A 110 -3.60 21.93 -1.42
C ALA A 110 -3.96 21.29 -2.77
N GLU A 111 -3.00 20.62 -3.38
CA GLU A 111 -3.21 19.74 -4.52
C GLU A 111 -3.37 18.30 -4.04
N LEU A 112 -4.45 17.66 -4.49
CA LEU A 112 -4.71 16.26 -4.21
C LEU A 112 -4.16 15.40 -5.36
N ARG A 113 -3.70 14.19 -5.04
CA ARG A 113 -3.16 13.29 -6.05
C ARG A 113 -3.50 11.84 -5.73
N ARG A 114 -3.85 11.07 -6.77
CA ARG A 114 -3.96 9.61 -6.68
C ARG A 114 -2.55 9.03 -6.70
N LEU A 115 -2.17 8.32 -5.65
CA LEU A 115 -0.88 7.62 -5.54
C LEU A 115 -1.11 6.19 -5.01
N PRO A 116 -0.17 5.26 -5.24
CA PRO A 116 -0.21 3.97 -4.58
C PRO A 116 -0.22 4.14 -3.06
N LEU A 117 -1.11 3.41 -2.37
CA LEU A 117 -1.36 3.60 -0.93
C LEU A 117 -0.69 2.53 -0.05
N TRP A 118 0.32 1.82 -0.57
CA TRP A 118 1.02 0.78 0.16
C TRP A 118 2.46 1.18 0.49
N GLN A 119 2.81 1.11 1.79
CA GLN A 119 4.15 1.46 2.30
C GLN A 119 4.59 2.89 1.96
N GLN A 120 3.63 3.79 1.72
CA GLN A 120 3.91 5.22 1.54
C GLN A 120 4.12 5.89 2.89
N HIS A 121 5.16 6.72 2.98
CA HIS A 121 5.40 7.59 4.11
C HIS A 121 4.58 8.86 3.95
N VAL A 122 3.77 9.15 4.93
CA VAL A 122 2.90 10.33 4.95
C VAL A 122 3.08 11.10 6.25
N TYR A 123 2.77 12.40 6.21
CA TYR A 123 2.57 13.17 7.43
C TYR A 123 1.18 13.81 7.42
N ALA A 124 0.66 14.08 8.61
CA ALA A 124 -0.58 14.83 8.79
C ALA A 124 -0.34 15.93 9.83
N PHE A 125 -0.91 17.11 9.57
CA PHE A 125 -0.90 18.23 10.51
C PHE A 125 -2.31 18.50 11.01
N GLY A 126 -2.53 18.31 12.31
CA GLY A 126 -3.86 18.42 12.94
C GLY A 126 -3.84 19.31 14.16
N PHE A 127 -5.03 19.57 14.74
CA PHE A 127 -5.24 20.48 15.86
C PHE A 127 -5.87 19.76 17.06
N PRO A 128 -5.11 18.89 17.77
CA PRO A 128 -5.61 18.29 19.00
C PRO A 128 -5.82 19.37 20.08
N ARG A 129 -6.72 19.09 21.01
CA ARG A 129 -7.11 20.09 22.03
C ARG A 129 -5.93 20.58 22.87
N GLU A 130 -4.97 19.70 23.13
CA GLU A 130 -3.77 19.98 23.91
C GLU A 130 -2.77 20.86 23.16
N PHE A 131 -2.83 20.86 21.81
CA PHE A 131 -1.95 21.61 20.92
C PHE A 131 -2.78 22.40 19.90
N SER A 132 -3.36 23.50 20.36
CA SER A 132 -4.24 24.35 19.55
C SER A 132 -3.55 24.95 18.31
N ASP A 133 -2.22 25.10 18.35
CA ASP A 133 -1.42 25.61 17.24
C ASP A 133 -1.01 24.54 16.23
N GLY A 134 -1.37 23.29 16.53
CA GLY A 134 -1.20 22.13 15.66
C GLY A 134 0.00 21.28 16.00
N GLU A 135 -0.10 20.03 15.60
CA GLU A 135 0.92 18.99 15.75
C GLU A 135 1.07 18.21 14.45
N THR A 136 2.30 17.76 14.15
CA THR A 136 2.59 16.90 13.00
C THR A 136 2.77 15.46 13.45
N VAL A 137 2.13 14.52 12.76
CA VAL A 137 2.31 13.08 12.95
C VAL A 137 2.79 12.48 11.64
N HIS A 138 3.85 11.67 11.70
CA HIS A 138 4.37 10.88 10.59
C HIS A 138 3.87 9.44 10.67
N ALA A 139 3.50 8.86 9.55
CA ALA A 139 2.95 7.50 9.48
C ALA A 139 3.32 6.79 8.18
N VAL A 140 3.16 5.46 8.19
CA VAL A 140 3.26 4.61 7.02
C VAL A 140 1.88 4.04 6.70
N LEU A 141 1.52 3.98 5.42
CA LEU A 141 0.27 3.40 4.96
C LEU A 141 0.40 1.88 4.83
N ASP A 142 -0.42 1.11 5.58
CA ASP A 142 -0.29 -0.35 5.70
C ASP A 142 -1.37 -1.15 4.95
N GLY A 143 -2.23 -0.51 4.21
CA GLY A 143 -3.25 -1.20 3.40
C GLY A 143 -4.69 -0.88 3.78
N GLN A 144 -5.59 -1.61 3.13
CA GLN A 144 -7.03 -1.36 3.20
C GLN A 144 -7.64 -1.84 4.51
N VAL A 145 -8.56 -1.06 5.02
CA VAL A 145 -9.35 -1.36 6.21
C VAL A 145 -10.72 -0.68 6.11
N GLY A 146 -11.52 -0.89 7.14
CA GLY A 146 -12.84 -0.30 7.25
C GLY A 146 -13.90 -1.00 6.40
N PRO A 147 -15.16 -0.57 6.54
CA PRO A 147 -16.26 -1.12 5.78
C PRO A 147 -16.02 -1.02 4.28
N GLY A 148 -16.20 -2.14 3.55
CA GLY A 148 -16.00 -2.19 2.11
C GLY A 148 -14.60 -1.80 1.61
N GLY A 149 -13.59 -1.68 2.48
CA GLY A 149 -12.21 -1.32 2.10
C GLY A 149 -12.03 0.15 1.70
N GLU A 150 -12.95 1.04 2.09
CA GLU A 150 -12.90 2.46 1.72
C GLU A 150 -11.77 3.25 2.39
N GLN A 151 -11.27 2.77 3.52
CA GLN A 151 -10.23 3.43 4.30
C GLN A 151 -8.87 2.74 4.14
N VAL A 152 -7.82 3.44 4.52
CA VAL A 152 -6.45 2.93 4.56
C VAL A 152 -5.90 3.14 5.97
N GLN A 153 -5.26 2.10 6.51
CA GLN A 153 -4.63 2.16 7.82
C GLN A 153 -3.35 2.99 7.76
N MET A 154 -3.17 3.83 8.78
CA MET A 154 -1.95 4.58 9.03
C MET A 154 -1.30 4.05 10.32
N THR A 155 -0.06 3.57 10.22
CA THR A 155 0.74 3.14 11.36
C THR A 155 1.76 4.23 11.69
N PRO A 156 1.83 4.72 12.93
CA PRO A 156 2.79 5.77 13.30
C PRO A 156 4.24 5.37 12.99
N ALA A 157 4.98 6.28 12.36
CA ALA A 157 6.41 6.07 12.11
C ALA A 157 7.25 6.21 13.40
N ASN A 158 6.78 7.04 14.36
CA ASN A 158 7.45 7.27 15.63
C ASN A 158 6.62 6.74 16.80
N PRO A 159 7.20 5.91 17.69
CA PRO A 159 6.51 5.45 18.90
C PRO A 159 6.04 6.64 19.76
N GLY A 160 4.77 6.59 20.19
CA GLY A 160 4.19 7.62 21.08
C GLY A 160 3.58 8.83 20.38
N LEU A 161 3.76 8.97 19.07
CA LEU A 161 3.14 10.03 18.27
C LEU A 161 2.11 9.40 17.32
N TRP A 162 0.83 9.51 17.64
CA TRP A 162 -0.26 8.99 16.81
C TRP A 162 -1.36 10.02 16.61
N VAL A 163 -2.14 9.79 15.56
CA VAL A 163 -3.34 10.57 15.27
C VAL A 163 -4.36 10.42 16.40
N ARG A 164 -4.89 11.54 16.86
CA ARG A 164 -5.87 11.62 17.95
C ARG A 164 -6.99 12.61 17.61
N SER A 165 -7.96 12.75 18.52
CA SER A 165 -9.06 13.71 18.34
C SER A 165 -8.50 15.11 18.02
N GLY A 166 -9.03 15.72 16.97
CA GLY A 166 -8.56 16.98 16.40
C GLY A 166 -7.82 16.84 15.06
N PHE A 167 -7.41 15.61 14.68
CA PHE A 167 -6.85 15.36 13.36
C PHE A 167 -7.91 15.05 12.30
N SER A 168 -9.16 14.76 12.67
CA SER A 168 -10.24 14.54 11.71
C SER A 168 -10.33 15.68 10.71
N GLY A 169 -10.25 15.37 9.41
CA GLY A 169 -10.23 16.35 8.33
C GLY A 169 -8.84 16.86 7.93
N ALA A 170 -7.77 16.49 8.67
CA ALA A 170 -6.41 16.83 8.27
C ALA A 170 -6.00 16.12 6.98
N ALA A 171 -5.21 16.80 6.14
CA ALA A 171 -4.60 16.17 4.97
C ALA A 171 -3.57 15.14 5.39
N ALA A 172 -3.59 13.96 4.76
CA ALA A 172 -2.46 13.04 4.73
C ALA A 172 -1.61 13.36 3.49
N VAL A 173 -0.38 13.79 3.71
CA VAL A 173 0.53 14.29 2.67
C VAL A 173 1.62 13.28 2.42
N ASP A 174 1.82 12.88 1.19
CA ASP A 174 2.95 12.03 0.79
C ASP A 174 4.27 12.78 0.97
N GLU A 175 5.20 12.23 1.75
CA GLU A 175 6.46 12.89 2.12
C GLU A 175 7.38 13.13 0.91
N ARG A 176 7.28 12.31 -0.11
CA ARG A 176 8.15 12.37 -1.28
C ARG A 176 7.66 13.40 -2.32
N THR A 177 6.34 13.48 -2.54
CA THR A 177 5.76 14.34 -3.58
C THR A 177 5.21 15.66 -3.02
N GLY A 178 4.88 15.70 -1.73
CA GLY A 178 4.21 16.85 -1.11
C GLY A 178 2.72 16.98 -1.42
N HIS A 179 2.14 16.03 -2.18
CA HIS A 179 0.72 16.05 -2.53
C HIS A 179 -0.15 15.38 -1.45
N VAL A 180 -1.38 15.82 -1.35
CA VAL A 180 -2.38 15.20 -0.47
C VAL A 180 -2.90 13.92 -1.10
N VAL A 181 -2.75 12.79 -0.40
CA VAL A 181 -3.19 11.46 -0.85
C VAL A 181 -4.50 11.00 -0.20
N GLY A 182 -4.97 11.73 0.80
CA GLY A 182 -6.21 11.44 1.49
C GLY A 182 -6.45 12.36 2.68
N MET A 183 -7.53 12.11 3.37
CA MET A 183 -7.99 12.85 4.54
C MET A 183 -8.03 11.94 5.77
N VAL A 184 -7.44 12.38 6.87
CA VAL A 184 -7.40 11.64 8.13
C VAL A 184 -8.78 11.57 8.77
N VAL A 185 -9.18 10.37 9.22
CA VAL A 185 -10.39 10.11 9.99
C VAL A 185 -9.97 9.56 11.35
N SER A 186 -10.11 10.36 12.40
CA SER A 186 -9.73 9.96 13.76
C SER A 186 -10.81 9.18 14.51
N TYR A 187 -12.02 9.06 13.95
CA TYR A 187 -13.17 8.43 14.62
C TYR A 187 -12.92 6.98 15.04
N TYR A 188 -12.11 6.25 14.27
CA TYR A 188 -11.75 4.86 14.57
C TYR A 188 -10.33 4.72 15.15
N SER A 189 -9.73 5.80 15.59
CA SER A 189 -8.41 5.75 16.21
C SER A 189 -8.52 5.04 17.55
N ASP A 190 -7.86 3.91 17.67
CA ASP A 190 -7.66 3.24 18.96
C ASP A 190 -6.28 3.66 19.50
N PRO A 191 -6.24 4.51 20.53
CA PRO A 191 -4.99 4.96 21.13
C PRO A 191 -4.15 3.79 21.68
N ALA A 192 -4.81 2.73 22.17
CA ALA A 192 -4.13 1.55 22.69
C ALA A 192 -3.52 0.69 21.59
N ALA A 193 -4.14 0.65 20.40
CA ALA A 193 -3.63 -0.08 19.25
C ALA A 193 -2.64 0.73 18.41
N GLY A 194 -2.51 2.04 18.62
CA GLY A 194 -1.63 2.93 17.84
C GLY A 194 -1.97 2.97 16.36
N ARG A 195 -3.26 2.82 16.01
CA ARG A 195 -3.74 2.77 14.63
C ARG A 195 -4.65 3.94 14.34
N SER A 196 -4.50 4.50 13.16
CA SER A 196 -5.38 5.54 12.63
C SER A 196 -5.72 5.25 11.17
N TYR A 197 -6.63 6.00 10.61
CA TYR A 197 -7.17 5.72 9.29
C TYR A 197 -7.28 6.99 8.46
N LEU A 198 -7.16 6.83 7.14
CA LEU A 198 -7.44 7.88 6.18
C LEU A 198 -8.48 7.43 5.15
N VAL A 199 -9.23 8.38 4.64
CA VAL A 199 -10.06 8.24 3.44
C VAL A 199 -9.22 8.71 2.26
N PRO A 200 -8.85 7.83 1.30
CA PRO A 200 -8.01 8.21 0.17
C PRO A 200 -8.75 9.10 -0.84
N VAL A 201 -7.98 9.80 -1.67
CA VAL A 201 -8.51 10.75 -2.67
C VAL A 201 -9.56 10.11 -3.57
N GLU A 202 -9.39 8.86 -4.00
CA GLU A 202 -10.35 8.15 -4.86
C GLU A 202 -11.70 7.91 -4.15
N THR A 203 -11.67 7.61 -2.85
CA THR A 203 -12.90 7.48 -2.05
C THR A 203 -13.56 8.85 -1.85
N ILE A 204 -12.77 9.91 -1.62
CA ILE A 204 -13.28 11.28 -1.54
C ILE A 204 -13.98 11.67 -2.84
N LEU A 205 -13.37 11.39 -4.01
CA LEU A 205 -13.93 11.67 -5.31
C LEU A 205 -15.22 10.91 -5.59
N ARG A 206 -15.32 9.66 -5.15
CA ARG A 206 -16.54 8.88 -5.26
C ARG A 206 -17.71 9.50 -4.51
N HIS A 207 -17.47 10.00 -3.31
CA HIS A 207 -18.51 10.57 -2.45
C HIS A 207 -18.80 12.03 -2.76
N VAL A 208 -17.77 12.81 -3.13
CA VAL A 208 -17.85 14.25 -3.43
C VAL A 208 -17.10 14.55 -4.73
N PRO A 209 -17.69 14.24 -5.91
CA PRO A 209 -17.01 14.42 -7.21
C PRO A 209 -16.55 15.86 -7.50
N ALA A 210 -17.16 16.85 -6.86
CA ALA A 210 -16.78 18.27 -6.99
C ALA A 210 -15.31 18.54 -6.60
N VAL A 211 -14.68 17.64 -5.82
CA VAL A 211 -13.27 17.72 -5.41
C VAL A 211 -12.31 17.49 -6.58
N ALA A 212 -12.76 16.89 -7.69
CA ALA A 212 -11.92 16.54 -8.84
C ALA A 212 -11.13 17.72 -9.44
N ARG A 213 -11.64 18.95 -9.32
CA ARG A 213 -10.99 20.17 -9.85
C ARG A 213 -9.65 20.51 -9.16
N TRP A 214 -9.36 19.93 -8.00
CA TRP A 214 -8.10 20.12 -7.27
C TRP A 214 -7.22 18.87 -7.27
N VAL A 215 -7.62 17.86 -8.04
CA VAL A 215 -6.83 16.64 -8.18
C VAL A 215 -5.91 16.78 -9.37
N VAL A 216 -4.62 16.68 -9.12
CA VAL A 216 -3.57 16.69 -10.14
C VAL A 216 -3.17 15.27 -10.52
N GLY A 217 -2.57 15.12 -11.71
CA GLY A 217 -2.20 13.83 -12.26
C GLY A 217 -3.38 13.08 -12.89
N GLY A 218 -3.06 12.01 -13.61
CA GLY A 218 -4.04 11.22 -14.34
C GLY A 218 -4.86 10.28 -13.46
N SER A 219 -5.93 9.70 -14.04
CA SER A 219 -6.70 8.63 -13.41
C SER A 219 -5.82 7.37 -13.23
N SER A 220 -6.10 6.58 -12.21
CA SER A 220 -5.49 5.24 -12.05
C SER A 220 -6.03 4.20 -13.05
N VAL A 221 -7.04 4.56 -13.83
CA VAL A 221 -7.69 3.70 -14.83
C VAL A 221 -7.83 4.44 -16.15
N ASP A 222 -7.36 3.84 -17.23
CA ASP A 222 -7.57 4.39 -18.58
C ASP A 222 -9.05 4.30 -18.97
N GLY A 223 -9.54 5.33 -19.69
CA GLY A 223 -10.95 5.50 -20.02
C GLY A 223 -11.57 4.30 -20.76
N GLU A 224 -10.78 3.61 -21.57
CA GLU A 224 -11.18 2.42 -22.33
C GLU A 224 -11.55 1.23 -21.43
N LEU A 225 -11.07 1.20 -20.18
CA LEU A 225 -11.32 0.14 -19.21
C LEU A 225 -12.45 0.45 -18.24
N THR A 226 -13.06 1.64 -18.27
CA THR A 226 -14.07 2.10 -17.31
C THR A 226 -15.47 1.59 -17.56
N SER A 227 -15.76 0.99 -18.73
CA SER A 227 -17.11 0.54 -19.08
C SER A 227 -17.41 -0.87 -18.57
N LEU A 228 -18.48 -1.00 -17.79
CA LEU A 228 -19.02 -2.29 -17.31
C LEU A 228 -19.73 -3.07 -18.43
N GLY A 229 -19.29 -3.32 -19.56
CA GLY A 229 -19.96 -4.01 -20.65
C GLY A 229 -21.17 -4.87 -20.26
N ALA A 230 -22.27 -4.78 -20.99
CA ALA A 230 -23.56 -5.44 -20.71
C ALA A 230 -23.58 -6.96 -20.99
N GLY A 231 -22.47 -7.61 -21.25
CA GLY A 231 -22.39 -8.99 -21.72
C GLY A 231 -22.23 -10.06 -20.64
N HIS A 232 -22.48 -11.32 -21.01
CA HIS A 232 -22.13 -12.50 -20.23
C HIS A 232 -20.62 -12.49 -19.89
N ARG A 233 -20.29 -12.87 -18.66
CA ARG A 233 -18.92 -12.84 -18.11
C ARG A 233 -18.30 -14.23 -18.17
N ASP A 234 -17.00 -14.30 -18.47
CA ASP A 234 -16.24 -15.53 -18.29
C ASP A 234 -15.93 -15.73 -16.80
N GLY A 235 -16.70 -16.59 -16.13
CA GLY A 235 -16.54 -16.88 -14.70
C GLY A 235 -15.14 -17.40 -14.32
N PRO A 236 -14.56 -18.35 -15.05
CA PRO A 236 -13.19 -18.81 -14.85
C PRO A 236 -12.14 -17.71 -14.96
N ALA A 237 -12.22 -16.82 -15.95
CA ALA A 237 -11.30 -15.68 -16.10
C ALA A 237 -11.48 -14.68 -14.94
N ALA A 238 -12.72 -14.32 -14.62
CA ALA A 238 -13.03 -13.42 -13.51
C ALA A 238 -12.46 -13.95 -12.17
N LEU A 239 -12.66 -15.23 -11.88
CA LEU A 239 -12.12 -15.87 -10.68
C LEU A 239 -10.59 -15.85 -10.63
N ARG A 240 -9.90 -16.06 -11.76
CA ARG A 240 -8.44 -15.99 -11.84
C ARG A 240 -7.94 -14.57 -11.57
N ILE A 241 -8.57 -13.57 -12.17
CA ILE A 241 -8.25 -12.15 -11.98
C ILE A 241 -8.43 -11.77 -10.51
N ALA A 242 -9.59 -12.12 -9.92
CA ALA A 242 -9.87 -11.82 -8.53
C ALA A 242 -8.87 -12.47 -7.57
N ARG A 243 -8.51 -13.73 -7.79
CA ARG A 243 -7.51 -14.44 -6.97
C ARG A 243 -6.11 -13.83 -7.07
N LEU A 244 -5.71 -13.34 -8.26
CA LEU A 244 -4.42 -12.66 -8.44
C LEU A 244 -4.34 -11.45 -7.52
N TYR A 245 -5.33 -10.54 -7.63
CA TYR A 245 -5.31 -9.28 -6.90
C TYR A 245 -5.70 -9.42 -5.42
N ALA A 246 -6.46 -10.44 -5.06
CA ALA A 246 -6.67 -10.81 -3.64
C ALA A 246 -5.45 -11.51 -3.00
N ARG A 247 -4.34 -11.66 -3.74
CA ARG A 247 -3.11 -12.35 -3.30
C ARG A 247 -3.34 -13.82 -2.86
N ARG A 248 -4.41 -14.43 -3.37
CA ARG A 248 -4.77 -15.84 -3.16
C ARG A 248 -4.29 -16.75 -4.29
N SER A 249 -3.63 -16.18 -5.29
CA SER A 249 -2.96 -16.91 -6.37
C SER A 249 -1.47 -17.11 -6.05
N PRO A 250 -0.88 -18.26 -6.38
CA PRO A 250 0.58 -18.43 -6.33
C PRO A 250 1.29 -17.67 -7.45
N GLU A 251 0.55 -17.10 -8.38
CA GLU A 251 1.07 -16.36 -9.53
C GLU A 251 1.28 -14.89 -9.16
N ASN A 252 2.43 -14.33 -9.55
CA ASN A 252 2.68 -12.88 -9.50
C ASN A 252 2.30 -12.21 -10.82
N VAL A 253 2.40 -12.96 -11.93
CA VAL A 253 2.09 -12.48 -13.26
C VAL A 253 1.04 -13.38 -13.90
N LEU A 254 -0.10 -12.82 -14.27
CA LEU A 254 -1.17 -13.49 -14.99
C LEU A 254 -1.23 -12.98 -16.43
N VAL A 255 -1.07 -13.88 -17.38
CA VAL A 255 -1.28 -13.60 -18.80
C VAL A 255 -2.62 -14.17 -19.23
N ILE A 256 -3.47 -13.33 -19.81
CA ILE A 256 -4.79 -13.75 -20.32
C ILE A 256 -4.95 -13.31 -21.78
N VAL A 257 -5.74 -14.07 -22.53
CA VAL A 257 -6.20 -13.68 -23.87
C VAL A 257 -7.57 -13.04 -23.70
N THR A 258 -7.62 -11.71 -23.82
CA THR A 258 -8.87 -10.95 -23.68
C THR A 258 -9.72 -11.00 -24.94
N GLY A 259 -9.11 -11.32 -26.09
CA GLY A 259 -9.82 -11.34 -27.36
C GLY A 259 -10.29 -9.94 -27.80
N ARG A 260 -11.27 -9.88 -28.69
CA ARG A 260 -11.80 -8.59 -29.17
C ARG A 260 -12.49 -7.82 -28.03
N PRO A 261 -12.48 -6.48 -28.08
CA PRO A 261 -13.29 -5.66 -27.19
C PRO A 261 -14.75 -6.15 -27.17
N GLY A 262 -15.33 -6.34 -25.97
CA GLY A 262 -16.68 -6.90 -25.80
C GLY A 262 -16.74 -8.44 -25.70
N SER A 263 -15.63 -9.17 -25.79
CA SER A 263 -15.61 -10.60 -25.46
C SER A 263 -15.93 -10.82 -23.97
N THR A 264 -16.34 -12.05 -23.60
CA THR A 264 -16.66 -12.42 -22.21
C THR A 264 -15.46 -12.24 -21.27
N VAL A 265 -14.25 -12.52 -21.74
CA VAL A 265 -13.00 -12.33 -20.96
C VAL A 265 -12.68 -10.85 -20.81
N SER A 266 -12.80 -10.05 -21.90
CA SER A 266 -12.65 -8.60 -21.83
C SER A 266 -13.68 -7.95 -20.89
N ALA A 267 -14.93 -8.42 -20.89
CA ALA A 267 -15.97 -7.98 -19.96
C ALA A 267 -15.63 -8.32 -18.50
N ALA A 268 -15.08 -9.52 -18.24
CA ALA A 268 -14.63 -9.93 -16.92
C ALA A 268 -13.47 -9.05 -16.42
N LEU A 269 -12.51 -8.72 -17.29
CA LEU A 269 -11.38 -7.83 -16.97
C LEU A 269 -11.88 -6.43 -16.59
N ARG A 270 -12.71 -5.80 -17.45
CA ARG A 270 -13.25 -4.45 -17.19
C ARG A 270 -14.07 -4.40 -15.89
N ARG A 271 -14.90 -5.43 -15.66
CA ARG A 271 -15.63 -5.54 -14.40
C ARG A 271 -14.70 -5.61 -13.19
N ALA A 272 -13.64 -6.39 -13.27
CA ALA A 272 -12.63 -6.45 -12.21
C ALA A 272 -12.02 -5.09 -11.94
N VAL A 273 -11.64 -4.33 -12.98
CA VAL A 273 -11.10 -2.98 -12.88
C VAL A 273 -12.10 -2.03 -12.22
N VAL A 274 -13.33 -1.94 -12.73
CA VAL A 274 -14.33 -0.99 -12.22
C VAL A 274 -14.74 -1.30 -10.78
N LEU A 275 -14.96 -2.58 -10.44
CA LEU A 275 -15.42 -2.96 -9.09
C LEU A 275 -14.30 -2.95 -8.05
N SER A 276 -13.04 -3.06 -8.45
CA SER A 276 -11.89 -2.90 -7.55
C SER A 276 -11.44 -1.45 -7.39
N ASN A 277 -11.86 -0.54 -8.26
CA ASN A 277 -11.47 0.85 -8.18
C ASN A 277 -12.38 1.64 -7.23
N ARG A 278 -11.80 2.39 -6.29
CA ARG A 278 -12.55 3.15 -5.28
C ARG A 278 -13.41 4.27 -5.87
N GLU A 279 -12.93 4.91 -6.92
CA GLU A 279 -13.62 6.04 -7.57
C GLU A 279 -14.74 5.55 -8.50
N LEU A 280 -14.48 4.45 -9.26
CA LEU A 280 -15.37 3.98 -10.33
C LEU A 280 -16.47 3.01 -9.86
N ARG A 281 -16.31 2.39 -8.69
CA ARG A 281 -17.28 1.41 -8.18
C ARG A 281 -18.68 2.04 -8.03
N PRO A 282 -19.72 1.54 -8.72
CA PRO A 282 -21.07 2.08 -8.61
C PRO A 282 -21.62 1.98 -7.19
N ALA A 283 -22.35 3.00 -6.75
CA ALA A 283 -23.02 2.99 -5.45
C ALA A 283 -24.06 1.86 -5.33
N SER A 284 -24.66 1.45 -6.46
CA SER A 284 -25.60 0.32 -6.56
C SER A 284 -24.95 -1.06 -6.41
N ALA A 285 -23.64 -1.16 -6.58
CA ALA A 285 -22.89 -2.35 -6.20
C ALA A 285 -22.70 -2.30 -4.68
N GLY A 286 -23.73 -2.69 -3.93
CA GLY A 286 -23.71 -2.71 -2.47
C GLY A 286 -22.49 -3.47 -1.93
N PRO A 287 -21.98 -3.11 -0.72
CA PRO A 287 -20.83 -3.78 -0.13
C PRO A 287 -21.04 -5.30 -0.03
N ALA A 288 -22.25 -5.74 0.32
CA ALA A 288 -22.57 -7.16 0.50
C ALA A 288 -22.57 -7.99 -0.79
N GLU A 289 -22.91 -7.40 -1.95
CA GLU A 289 -22.94 -8.13 -3.22
C GLU A 289 -21.56 -8.25 -3.87
N ALA A 290 -20.69 -7.25 -3.66
CA ALA A 290 -19.38 -7.25 -4.28
C ALA A 290 -18.29 -7.87 -3.38
N ASP A 291 -18.39 -7.74 -2.06
CA ASP A 291 -17.39 -8.28 -1.12
C ASP A 291 -17.57 -9.80 -0.89
N GLY A 292 -18.75 -10.36 -1.17
CA GLY A 292 -19.02 -11.80 -1.14
C GLY A 292 -18.76 -12.54 -2.45
N ASP A 293 -18.65 -11.83 -3.59
CA ASP A 293 -18.44 -12.44 -4.90
C ASP A 293 -16.96 -12.81 -5.12
N PRO A 294 -16.61 -14.12 -5.18
CA PRO A 294 -15.22 -14.54 -5.35
C PRO A 294 -14.62 -14.17 -6.71
N THR A 295 -15.45 -13.65 -7.64
CA THR A 295 -15.02 -13.19 -8.98
C THR A 295 -14.68 -11.69 -9.02
N VAL A 296 -14.83 -10.98 -7.90
CA VAL A 296 -14.51 -9.55 -7.77
C VAL A 296 -13.22 -9.40 -6.96
N PRO A 297 -12.21 -8.66 -7.48
CA PRO A 297 -11.06 -8.32 -6.68
C PRO A 297 -11.43 -7.40 -5.50
N PRO A 298 -10.69 -7.44 -4.39
CA PRO A 298 -10.90 -6.51 -3.28
C PRO A 298 -10.83 -5.05 -3.74
N LEU A 299 -11.60 -4.17 -3.10
CA LEU A 299 -11.61 -2.74 -3.42
C LEU A 299 -10.20 -2.15 -3.23
N GLY A 300 -9.69 -1.39 -4.21
CA GLY A 300 -8.36 -0.78 -4.22
C GLY A 300 -7.21 -1.79 -4.33
N SER A 301 -7.48 -3.02 -4.78
CA SER A 301 -6.44 -4.04 -4.99
C SER A 301 -5.73 -3.94 -6.34
N ILE A 302 -6.22 -3.12 -7.25
CA ILE A 302 -5.57 -2.79 -8.53
C ILE A 302 -5.18 -1.30 -8.47
N ASP A 303 -3.88 -1.03 -8.37
CA ASP A 303 -3.37 0.34 -8.26
C ASP A 303 -3.46 1.09 -9.58
N LEU A 304 -3.09 0.44 -10.70
CA LEU A 304 -3.03 1.06 -12.02
C LEU A 304 -3.54 0.12 -13.10
N SER A 305 -4.42 0.61 -13.97
CA SER A 305 -5.01 -0.13 -15.09
C SER A 305 -4.84 0.65 -16.38
N LEU A 306 -4.05 0.10 -17.31
CA LEU A 306 -3.68 0.72 -18.59
C LEU A 306 -4.22 -0.08 -19.77
N ASP A 307 -4.64 0.61 -20.83
CA ASP A 307 -4.91 0.04 -22.14
C ASP A 307 -3.76 0.45 -23.10
N ALA A 308 -3.04 -0.54 -23.60
CA ALA A 308 -1.92 -0.33 -24.49
C ALA A 308 -2.33 -0.20 -25.97
N THR A 309 -3.62 -0.45 -26.28
CA THR A 309 -4.12 -0.45 -27.65
C THR A 309 -3.85 0.88 -28.36
N GLY A 310 -3.06 0.85 -29.45
CA GLY A 310 -2.72 2.02 -30.26
C GLY A 310 -1.84 3.06 -29.56
N LYS A 311 -1.30 2.77 -28.38
CA LYS A 311 -0.43 3.69 -27.64
C LYS A 311 1.05 3.32 -27.82
N PRO A 312 1.95 4.32 -27.91
CA PRO A 312 3.38 4.07 -27.93
C PRO A 312 3.89 3.60 -26.55
N PRO A 313 4.92 2.76 -26.48
CA PRO A 313 5.48 2.26 -25.20
C PRO A 313 5.89 3.36 -24.24
N ARG A 314 6.41 4.47 -24.75
CA ARG A 314 6.82 5.63 -23.97
C ARG A 314 5.66 6.25 -23.20
N GLU A 315 4.48 6.37 -23.79
CA GLU A 315 3.29 6.90 -23.13
C GLU A 315 2.88 6.05 -21.91
N LEU A 316 2.94 4.71 -22.05
CA LEU A 316 2.65 3.82 -20.94
C LEU A 316 3.69 3.93 -19.83
N ALA A 317 4.96 4.06 -20.19
CA ALA A 317 6.03 4.29 -19.22
C ALA A 317 5.84 5.60 -18.46
N GLU A 318 5.57 6.69 -19.18
CA GLU A 318 5.28 8.02 -18.58
C GLU A 318 4.07 7.95 -17.64
N ARG A 319 3.00 7.24 -18.02
CA ARG A 319 1.81 7.03 -17.17
C ARG A 319 2.14 6.27 -15.88
N ILE A 320 2.99 5.25 -15.94
CA ILE A 320 3.43 4.51 -14.75
C ILE A 320 4.27 5.42 -13.84
N LEU A 321 5.23 6.15 -14.40
CA LEU A 321 6.12 7.04 -13.65
C LEU A 321 5.35 8.22 -13.06
N GLU A 322 4.42 8.80 -13.81
CA GLU A 322 3.53 9.84 -13.31
C GLU A 322 2.67 9.34 -12.14
N PHE A 323 2.06 8.16 -12.28
CA PHE A 323 1.18 7.60 -11.25
C PHE A 323 1.90 7.37 -9.93
N VAL A 324 3.16 6.92 -9.96
CA VAL A 324 3.97 6.76 -8.74
C VAL A 324 4.67 8.06 -8.30
N GLY A 325 4.44 9.17 -9.01
CA GLY A 325 5.04 10.47 -8.68
C GLY A 325 6.54 10.55 -8.95
N ALA A 326 7.07 9.77 -9.89
CA ALA A 326 8.50 9.74 -10.23
C ALA A 326 8.86 10.53 -11.51
N GLY A 327 7.86 11.09 -12.22
CA GLY A 327 8.00 11.58 -13.60
C GLY A 327 9.00 12.72 -13.82
N GLU A 328 9.19 13.62 -12.86
CA GLU A 328 10.02 14.84 -13.07
C GLU A 328 11.48 14.69 -12.62
N GLN A 329 11.81 13.69 -11.82
CA GLN A 329 13.14 13.54 -11.21
C GLN A 329 13.90 12.30 -11.72
N ALA A 330 13.28 11.51 -12.58
CA ALA A 330 13.82 10.24 -13.03
C ALA A 330 14.78 10.42 -14.19
N THR A 331 16.08 10.19 -13.97
CA THR A 331 17.11 10.17 -15.00
C THR A 331 17.63 8.74 -15.17
N GLY A 332 17.63 8.22 -16.40
CA GLY A 332 18.13 6.88 -16.68
C GLY A 332 17.33 6.16 -17.79
N PRO A 333 17.68 4.91 -18.10
CA PRO A 333 16.92 4.09 -19.04
C PRO A 333 15.48 3.89 -18.57
N VAL A 334 14.52 4.04 -19.48
CA VAL A 334 13.08 3.96 -19.16
C VAL A 334 12.72 2.64 -18.48
N GLY A 335 13.27 1.53 -18.95
CA GLY A 335 13.01 0.20 -18.38
C GLY A 335 13.48 0.05 -16.93
N ASP A 336 14.62 0.65 -16.57
CA ASP A 336 15.11 0.63 -15.19
C ASP A 336 14.23 1.49 -14.27
N LEU A 337 13.78 2.66 -14.75
CA LEU A 337 12.91 3.55 -14.04
C LEU A 337 11.54 2.91 -13.77
N VAL A 338 10.91 2.39 -14.80
CA VAL A 338 9.62 1.69 -14.69
C VAL A 338 9.74 0.48 -13.76
N GLY A 339 10.76 -0.34 -13.92
CA GLY A 339 10.96 -1.51 -13.07
C GLY A 339 11.24 -1.17 -11.61
N ALA A 340 11.80 0.01 -11.32
CA ALA A 340 12.04 0.48 -9.95
C ALA A 340 10.81 1.13 -9.31
N ALA A 341 9.96 1.79 -10.10
CA ALA A 341 8.89 2.66 -9.63
C ALA A 341 7.47 2.07 -9.80
N VAL A 342 7.34 0.87 -10.40
CA VAL A 342 6.03 0.25 -10.67
C VAL A 342 5.20 0.10 -9.38
N PRO A 343 3.88 0.39 -9.41
CA PRO A 343 3.00 0.18 -8.28
C PRO A 343 2.85 -1.32 -7.95
N ARG A 344 2.35 -1.63 -6.76
CA ARG A 344 2.26 -3.00 -6.25
C ARG A 344 1.36 -3.92 -7.09
N SER A 345 0.39 -3.34 -7.78
CA SER A 345 -0.53 -4.04 -8.66
C SER A 345 -0.80 -3.26 -9.94
N VAL A 346 -0.56 -3.89 -11.09
CA VAL A 346 -0.73 -3.26 -12.39
C VAL A 346 -1.46 -4.20 -13.35
N LEU A 347 -2.34 -3.62 -14.16
CA LEU A 347 -3.03 -4.28 -15.25
C LEU A 347 -2.70 -3.55 -16.55
N ILE A 348 -2.26 -4.27 -17.57
CA ILE A 348 -2.02 -3.73 -18.91
C ILE A 348 -2.78 -4.61 -19.90
N ASP A 349 -3.85 -4.07 -20.50
CA ASP A 349 -4.61 -4.75 -21.57
C ASP A 349 -4.13 -4.32 -22.95
N GLY A 350 -4.35 -5.15 -23.98
CA GLY A 350 -4.01 -4.84 -25.36
C GLY A 350 -2.50 -4.75 -25.64
N VAL A 351 -1.68 -5.49 -24.90
CA VAL A 351 -0.21 -5.44 -25.02
C VAL A 351 0.28 -5.70 -26.44
N ASP A 352 -0.37 -6.62 -27.17
CA ASP A 352 -0.06 -6.97 -28.57
C ASP A 352 -0.65 -6.00 -29.61
N GLU A 353 -1.46 -5.05 -29.18
CA GLU A 353 -2.05 -3.99 -30.01
C GLU A 353 -1.41 -2.59 -29.76
N SER A 354 -0.36 -2.51 -28.95
CA SER A 354 0.48 -1.30 -28.84
C SER A 354 1.09 -0.93 -30.21
N ASN A 355 1.43 0.33 -30.39
CA ASN A 355 2.10 0.80 -31.63
C ASN A 355 3.45 0.09 -31.89
N ASP A 356 4.17 -0.27 -30.82
CA ASP A 356 5.33 -1.17 -30.88
C ASP A 356 5.27 -2.20 -29.75
N PRO A 357 4.63 -3.36 -29.97
CA PRO A 357 4.54 -4.40 -28.96
C PRO A 357 5.88 -4.98 -28.53
N LYS A 358 6.89 -4.99 -29.39
CA LYS A 358 8.22 -5.52 -29.08
C LYS A 358 8.97 -4.58 -28.14
N GLU A 359 8.96 -3.30 -28.42
CA GLU A 359 9.53 -2.27 -27.56
C GLU A 359 8.78 -2.22 -26.21
N LEU A 360 7.44 -2.26 -26.22
CA LEU A 360 6.62 -2.32 -25.00
C LEU A 360 7.01 -3.50 -24.10
N LEU A 361 7.20 -4.68 -24.73
CA LEU A 361 7.64 -5.87 -24.00
C LEU A 361 9.07 -5.76 -23.47
N ALA A 362 9.96 -5.08 -24.19
CA ALA A 362 11.34 -4.92 -23.80
C ALA A 362 11.53 -3.88 -22.70
N GLU A 363 10.95 -2.69 -22.89
CA GLU A 363 11.26 -1.49 -22.10
C GLU A 363 10.27 -1.25 -20.94
N VAL A 364 9.07 -1.81 -20.99
CA VAL A 364 8.05 -1.59 -19.96
C VAL A 364 7.66 -2.89 -19.28
N VAL A 365 7.06 -3.81 -20.02
CA VAL A 365 6.48 -5.05 -19.44
C VAL A 365 7.57 -5.95 -18.88
N GLY A 366 8.68 -6.11 -19.62
CA GLY A 366 9.78 -6.97 -19.18
C GLY A 366 10.37 -6.59 -17.84
N PRO A 367 10.81 -5.34 -17.64
CA PRO A 367 11.32 -4.86 -16.35
C PRO A 367 10.33 -5.06 -15.18
N ILE A 368 9.02 -4.87 -15.41
CA ILE A 368 7.97 -5.12 -14.42
C ILE A 368 7.89 -6.61 -14.07
N VAL A 369 7.83 -7.47 -15.09
CA VAL A 369 7.74 -8.93 -14.94
C VAL A 369 8.97 -9.51 -14.24
N ASP A 370 10.17 -9.02 -14.57
CA ASP A 370 11.42 -9.46 -13.97
C ASP A 370 11.47 -9.21 -12.45
N ARG A 371 10.82 -8.14 -11.99
CA ARG A 371 10.76 -7.74 -10.56
C ARG A 371 9.51 -8.20 -9.83
N ALA A 372 8.53 -8.78 -10.56
CA ALA A 372 7.23 -9.10 -9.97
C ALA A 372 7.32 -10.01 -8.74
N ALA A 373 8.14 -11.05 -8.78
CA ALA A 373 8.30 -11.99 -7.66
C ALA A 373 9.10 -11.37 -6.49
N GLU A 374 10.15 -10.62 -6.79
CA GLU A 374 11.02 -10.00 -5.79
C GLU A 374 10.28 -8.94 -4.96
N ARG A 375 9.48 -8.11 -5.62
CA ARG A 375 8.75 -7.00 -5.02
C ARG A 375 7.32 -7.35 -4.63
N ASP A 376 6.91 -8.61 -4.76
CA ASP A 376 5.53 -9.07 -4.54
C ASP A 376 4.49 -8.29 -5.35
N LEU A 377 4.84 -7.93 -6.61
CA LEU A 377 3.91 -7.23 -7.51
C LEU A 377 2.83 -8.20 -8.00
N ARG A 378 1.66 -7.66 -8.34
CA ARG A 378 0.60 -8.39 -9.05
C ARG A 378 0.41 -7.76 -10.42
N VAL A 379 0.77 -8.52 -11.45
CA VAL A 379 0.78 -8.04 -12.84
C VAL A 379 -0.21 -8.87 -13.67
N LEU A 380 -1.16 -8.21 -14.32
CA LEU A 380 -2.01 -8.83 -15.31
C LEU A 380 -1.67 -8.24 -16.69
N LEU A 381 -1.45 -9.11 -17.64
CA LEU A 381 -1.19 -8.77 -19.03
C LEU A 381 -2.29 -9.35 -19.91
N GLY A 382 -3.07 -8.47 -20.53
CA GLY A 382 -4.11 -8.80 -21.50
C GLY A 382 -3.59 -8.73 -22.92
N PHE A 383 -3.83 -9.78 -23.68
CA PHE A 383 -3.47 -9.85 -25.10
C PHE A 383 -4.71 -10.15 -25.93
N ARG A 384 -4.83 -9.55 -27.11
CA ARG A 384 -5.93 -9.83 -28.02
C ARG A 384 -5.77 -11.20 -28.70
N ALA A 385 -4.57 -11.46 -29.22
CA ALA A 385 -4.21 -12.73 -29.85
C ALA A 385 -2.68 -12.96 -29.73
N PRO A 386 -2.16 -13.27 -28.54
CA PRO A 386 -0.70 -13.31 -28.34
C PRO A 386 -0.07 -14.39 -29.20
N ALA A 387 0.91 -14.00 -29.99
CA ALA A 387 1.78 -14.95 -30.67
C ALA A 387 2.49 -15.83 -29.63
N ILE A 388 2.63 -17.10 -29.90
CA ILE A 388 3.32 -18.08 -29.03
C ILE A 388 4.72 -17.58 -28.66
N ASP A 389 5.40 -16.91 -29.58
CA ASP A 389 6.73 -16.34 -29.35
C ASP A 389 6.79 -15.30 -28.23
N VAL A 390 5.76 -14.45 -28.11
CA VAL A 390 5.65 -13.46 -27.02
C VAL A 390 5.54 -14.18 -25.68
N ARG A 391 4.69 -15.19 -25.58
CA ARG A 391 4.53 -15.99 -24.34
C ARG A 391 5.81 -16.72 -23.97
N LEU A 392 6.53 -17.30 -24.96
CA LEU A 392 7.82 -17.95 -24.76
C LEU A 392 8.89 -16.96 -24.30
N GLY A 393 8.88 -15.73 -24.83
CA GLY A 393 9.75 -14.64 -24.38
C GLY A 393 9.52 -14.25 -22.92
N LEU A 394 8.27 -14.01 -22.54
CA LEU A 394 7.87 -13.70 -21.16
C LEU A 394 8.22 -14.84 -20.20
N LEU A 395 7.96 -16.09 -20.60
CA LEU A 395 8.30 -17.26 -19.80
C LEU A 395 9.82 -17.37 -19.58
N ALA A 396 10.64 -17.05 -20.60
CA ALA A 396 12.09 -17.04 -20.48
C ALA A 396 12.57 -16.03 -19.41
N ARG A 397 12.04 -14.80 -19.44
CA ARG A 397 12.36 -13.77 -18.43
C ARG A 397 12.00 -14.23 -17.02
N ARG A 398 10.80 -14.79 -16.83
CA ARG A 398 10.34 -15.30 -15.52
C ARG A 398 11.21 -16.45 -14.99
N ILE A 399 11.68 -17.35 -15.86
CA ILE A 399 12.62 -18.43 -15.47
C ILE A 399 13.99 -17.85 -15.10
N ASN A 400 14.45 -16.80 -15.78
CA ASN A 400 15.69 -16.10 -15.42
C ASN A 400 15.56 -15.40 -14.06
N GLY A 401 14.43 -14.73 -13.79
CA GLY A 401 14.12 -14.15 -12.50
C GLY A 401 14.09 -15.19 -11.36
N LEU A 402 13.50 -16.36 -11.62
CA LEU A 402 13.55 -17.49 -10.68
C LEU A 402 14.99 -17.92 -10.38
N ARG A 403 15.86 -18.00 -11.38
CA ARG A 403 17.27 -18.36 -11.19
C ARG A 403 17.98 -17.34 -10.30
N ALA A 404 17.80 -16.06 -10.56
CA ALA A 404 18.38 -14.99 -9.76
C ALA A 404 17.87 -15.07 -8.29
N ALA A 405 16.57 -15.30 -8.11
CA ALA A 405 16.00 -15.47 -6.78
C ALA A 405 16.53 -16.70 -6.03
N GLU A 406 16.79 -17.83 -6.74
CA GLU A 406 17.44 -19.02 -6.18
C GLU A 406 18.89 -18.75 -5.75
N GLU A 407 19.64 -17.96 -6.54
CA GLU A 407 21.02 -17.58 -6.23
C GLU A 407 21.08 -16.68 -4.97
N LEU A 408 20.21 -15.67 -4.89
CA LEU A 408 20.10 -14.81 -3.70
C LEU A 408 19.69 -15.61 -2.46
N ALA A 409 18.71 -16.51 -2.58
CA ALA A 409 18.27 -17.35 -1.47
C ALA A 409 19.39 -18.29 -0.97
N ARG A 410 20.24 -18.83 -1.88
CA ARG A 410 21.40 -19.64 -1.49
C ARG A 410 22.46 -18.82 -0.75
N ALA A 411 22.73 -17.60 -1.22
CA ALA A 411 23.65 -16.69 -0.53
C ALA A 411 23.17 -16.40 0.90
N GLN A 412 21.91 -15.98 1.04
CA GLN A 412 21.29 -15.71 2.33
C GLN A 412 21.24 -16.95 3.24
N HIS A 413 20.92 -18.11 2.69
CA HIS A 413 20.94 -19.39 3.42
C HIS A 413 22.35 -19.72 3.92
N SER A 414 23.39 -19.51 3.08
CA SER A 414 24.78 -19.77 3.46
C SER A 414 25.24 -18.87 4.61
N GLU A 415 24.87 -17.59 4.58
CA GLU A 415 25.16 -16.67 5.68
C GLU A 415 24.48 -17.09 6.98
N LEU A 416 23.20 -17.47 6.89
CA LEU A 416 22.44 -17.90 8.05
C LEU A 416 22.89 -19.27 8.59
N ALA A 417 23.37 -20.17 7.74
CA ALA A 417 23.85 -21.50 8.15
C ALA A 417 25.08 -21.45 9.06
N ALA A 418 25.83 -20.34 9.05
CA ALA A 418 26.89 -20.10 10.01
C ALA A 418 26.36 -19.72 11.41
N LEU A 419 25.10 -19.31 11.51
CA LEU A 419 24.48 -18.80 12.74
C LEU A 419 23.35 -19.69 13.28
N LEU A 420 22.64 -20.39 12.40
CA LEU A 420 21.41 -21.13 12.73
C LEU A 420 21.41 -22.54 12.12
N THR A 421 20.86 -23.49 12.86
CA THR A 421 20.49 -24.83 12.35
C THR A 421 19.02 -24.87 11.92
N GLY A 422 18.61 -25.98 11.28
CA GLY A 422 17.20 -26.19 10.92
C GLY A 422 16.68 -25.28 9.81
N LEU A 423 17.57 -24.68 8.99
CA LEU A 423 17.19 -23.80 7.90
C LEU A 423 16.45 -24.57 6.78
N PRO A 424 15.44 -23.95 6.15
CA PRO A 424 14.73 -24.57 5.05
C PRO A 424 15.64 -24.71 3.82
N THR A 425 15.56 -25.83 3.09
CA THR A 425 16.37 -26.09 1.91
C THR A 425 15.98 -25.18 0.73
N VAL A 426 16.97 -24.68 -0.01
CA VAL A 426 16.76 -23.86 -1.21
C VAL A 426 16.63 -24.76 -2.44
N PRO A 427 15.45 -24.83 -3.09
CA PRO A 427 15.25 -25.68 -4.27
C PRO A 427 15.92 -25.09 -5.50
N ALA A 428 16.36 -25.96 -6.43
CA ALA A 428 16.92 -25.61 -7.73
C ALA A 428 15.94 -26.00 -8.87
N ARG A 429 14.97 -25.17 -9.16
CA ARG A 429 13.90 -25.44 -10.15
C ARG A 429 14.11 -24.74 -11.49
N ALA A 430 14.82 -23.61 -11.50
CA ALA A 430 15.04 -22.80 -12.69
C ALA A 430 15.69 -23.59 -13.84
N THR A 431 16.69 -24.44 -13.56
CA THR A 431 17.35 -25.26 -14.58
C THR A 431 16.37 -26.23 -15.25
N ARG A 432 15.52 -26.90 -14.48
CA ARG A 432 14.53 -27.85 -15.04
C ARG A 432 13.48 -27.13 -15.88
N LEU A 433 13.04 -25.94 -15.45
CA LEU A 433 12.07 -25.13 -16.20
C LEU A 433 12.70 -24.58 -17.49
N ARG A 434 13.98 -24.24 -17.48
CA ARG A 434 14.72 -23.82 -18.68
C ARG A 434 14.79 -24.93 -19.73
N VAL A 435 15.06 -26.18 -19.35
CA VAL A 435 15.03 -27.32 -20.25
C VAL A 435 13.65 -27.47 -20.92
N ARG A 436 12.57 -27.32 -20.12
CA ARG A 436 11.21 -27.37 -20.66
C ARG A 436 10.91 -26.21 -21.60
N LEU A 437 11.40 -25.00 -21.30
CA LEU A 437 11.29 -23.86 -22.23
C LEU A 437 12.02 -24.11 -23.55
N THR A 438 13.21 -24.70 -23.51
CA THR A 438 13.95 -25.06 -24.73
C THR A 438 13.17 -26.07 -25.57
N ALA A 439 12.55 -27.08 -24.94
CA ALA A 439 11.70 -28.04 -25.64
C ALA A 439 10.46 -27.36 -26.25
N LEU A 440 9.82 -26.42 -25.56
CA LEU A 440 8.70 -25.64 -26.11
C LEU A 440 9.11 -24.79 -27.31
N ARG A 441 10.29 -24.15 -27.28
CA ARG A 441 10.84 -23.39 -28.40
C ARG A 441 11.09 -24.27 -29.62
N ALA A 442 11.63 -25.46 -29.41
CA ALA A 442 11.83 -26.42 -30.48
C ALA A 442 10.50 -26.92 -31.07
N ALA A 443 9.46 -27.04 -30.27
CA ALA A 443 8.13 -27.45 -30.71
C ALA A 443 7.31 -26.33 -31.37
N ALA A 444 7.72 -25.07 -31.27
CA ALA A 444 6.97 -23.92 -31.78
C ALA A 444 6.85 -23.91 -33.33
N GLY A 445 7.67 -24.68 -34.03
CA GLY A 445 7.59 -24.89 -35.50
C GLY A 445 6.78 -26.12 -35.95
N GLN A 446 6.14 -26.86 -35.01
CA GLN A 446 5.40 -28.09 -35.35
C GLN A 446 3.88 -27.85 -35.56
N PRO A 447 3.19 -28.75 -36.26
CA PRO A 447 1.84 -28.50 -36.81
C PRO A 447 0.68 -28.57 -35.81
N ASP A 448 0.89 -28.75 -34.48
CA ASP A 448 -0.20 -28.76 -33.46
C ASP A 448 -0.10 -27.58 -32.50
N PRO A 449 -0.70 -26.42 -32.84
CA PRO A 449 -0.72 -25.25 -31.99
C PRO A 449 -1.50 -25.47 -30.66
N GLY A 450 -2.48 -26.36 -30.66
CA GLY A 450 -3.33 -26.61 -29.48
C GLY A 450 -2.60 -27.38 -28.40
N ALA A 451 -1.83 -28.39 -28.75
CA ALA A 451 -0.99 -29.13 -27.80
C ALA A 451 0.13 -28.23 -27.25
N LEU A 452 0.77 -27.43 -28.10
CA LEU A 452 1.82 -26.49 -27.70
C LEU A 452 1.30 -25.45 -26.70
N ALA A 453 0.12 -24.87 -26.94
CA ALA A 453 -0.50 -23.90 -26.03
C ALA A 453 -0.80 -24.50 -24.64
N LYS A 454 -1.29 -25.75 -24.58
CA LYS A 454 -1.53 -26.48 -23.32
C LYS A 454 -0.22 -26.74 -22.56
N HIS A 455 0.83 -27.18 -23.25
CA HIS A 455 2.14 -27.42 -22.63
C HIS A 455 2.77 -26.12 -22.13
N LEU A 456 2.70 -25.05 -22.92
CA LEU A 456 3.17 -23.73 -22.53
C LEU A 456 2.48 -23.25 -21.25
N ALA A 457 1.16 -23.31 -21.19
CA ALA A 457 0.39 -22.97 -20.00
C ALA A 457 0.76 -23.82 -18.76
N ALA A 458 1.11 -25.09 -18.96
CA ALA A 458 1.56 -25.94 -17.85
C ALA A 458 2.94 -25.52 -17.30
N VAL A 459 3.87 -25.10 -18.18
CA VAL A 459 5.20 -24.62 -17.76
C VAL A 459 5.09 -23.23 -17.13
N GLU A 460 4.25 -22.35 -17.65
CA GLU A 460 3.92 -21.06 -17.05
C GLU A 460 3.45 -21.24 -15.60
N ARG A 461 2.41 -22.05 -15.37
CA ARG A 461 1.92 -22.34 -14.02
C ARG A 461 2.97 -22.97 -13.09
N ALA A 462 3.85 -23.82 -13.63
CA ALA A 462 4.94 -24.42 -12.84
C ALA A 462 5.98 -23.37 -12.44
N THR A 463 6.28 -22.42 -13.34
CA THR A 463 7.19 -21.30 -13.08
C THR A 463 6.62 -20.37 -12.01
N ASP A 464 5.31 -20.06 -12.06
CA ASP A 464 4.62 -19.22 -11.09
C ASP A 464 4.67 -19.83 -9.69
N ARG A 465 4.33 -21.11 -9.58
CA ARG A 465 4.43 -21.82 -8.30
C ARG A 465 5.85 -21.86 -7.76
N ALA A 466 6.86 -21.96 -8.64
CA ALA A 466 8.26 -21.96 -8.21
C ALA A 466 8.69 -20.58 -7.72
N LEU A 467 8.30 -19.50 -8.41
CA LEU A 467 8.57 -18.11 -8.01
C LEU A 467 7.91 -17.79 -6.68
N HIS A 468 6.63 -18.13 -6.52
CA HIS A 468 5.90 -17.91 -5.25
C HIS A 468 6.57 -18.62 -4.08
N LYS A 469 6.92 -19.91 -4.23
CA LYS A 469 7.61 -20.66 -3.18
C LYS A 469 8.99 -20.09 -2.86
N MET A 470 9.68 -19.53 -3.86
CA MET A 470 10.96 -18.91 -3.65
C MET A 470 10.83 -17.58 -2.89
N ALA A 471 9.82 -16.76 -3.21
CA ALA A 471 9.53 -15.54 -2.48
C ALA A 471 9.16 -15.83 -1.01
N GLU A 472 8.33 -16.87 -0.77
CA GLU A 472 7.98 -17.33 0.58
C GLU A 472 9.22 -17.81 1.36
N LEU A 473 10.09 -18.60 0.72
CA LEU A 473 11.33 -19.06 1.33
C LEU A 473 12.25 -17.88 1.71
N ARG A 474 12.45 -16.93 0.81
CA ARG A 474 13.28 -15.74 1.08
C ARG A 474 12.73 -14.93 2.25
N ARG A 475 11.40 -14.70 2.29
CA ARG A 475 10.76 -14.04 3.42
C ARG A 475 11.05 -14.76 4.73
N ARG A 476 10.92 -16.10 4.76
CA ARG A 476 11.21 -16.91 5.95
C ARG A 476 12.67 -16.83 6.38
N LEU A 477 13.62 -16.84 5.44
CA LEU A 477 15.03 -16.64 5.75
C LEU A 477 15.29 -15.24 6.35
N THR A 478 14.65 -14.21 5.82
CA THR A 478 14.73 -12.84 6.37
C THR A 478 14.11 -12.74 7.78
N GLU A 479 12.99 -13.40 8.02
CA GLU A 479 12.36 -13.48 9.35
C GLU A 479 13.27 -14.16 10.37
N LEU A 480 13.95 -15.26 9.98
CA LEU A 480 14.92 -15.97 10.83
C LEU A 480 16.13 -15.09 11.15
N ALA A 481 16.68 -14.40 10.15
CA ALA A 481 17.78 -13.44 10.34
C ALA A 481 17.39 -12.32 11.31
N SER A 482 16.22 -11.72 11.10
CA SER A 482 15.70 -10.65 11.94
C SER A 482 15.41 -11.14 13.38
N ALA A 483 14.89 -12.34 13.54
CA ALA A 483 14.63 -12.92 14.86
C ALA A 483 15.94 -13.18 15.63
N HIS A 484 16.96 -13.71 14.97
CA HIS A 484 18.28 -13.90 15.56
C HIS A 484 18.89 -12.56 16.00
N GLN A 485 18.82 -11.53 15.14
CA GLN A 485 19.33 -10.20 15.46
C GLN A 485 18.59 -9.53 16.64
N ARG A 486 17.25 -9.69 16.70
CA ARG A 486 16.45 -9.20 17.84
C ARG A 486 16.84 -9.88 19.15
N LEU A 487 17.10 -11.19 19.14
CA LEU A 487 17.53 -11.91 20.34
C LEU A 487 18.90 -11.42 20.83
N ARG A 488 19.84 -11.14 19.91
CA ARG A 488 21.13 -10.52 20.27
C ARG A 488 20.93 -9.17 20.93
N GLY A 489 20.14 -8.29 20.31
CA GLY A 489 19.83 -6.97 20.87
C GLY A 489 19.12 -7.05 22.23
N LEU A 490 18.20 -8.00 22.42
CA LEU A 490 17.53 -8.23 23.70
C LEU A 490 18.52 -8.70 24.77
N LEU A 491 19.40 -9.64 24.45
CA LEU A 491 20.41 -10.14 25.40
C LEU A 491 21.36 -9.00 25.85
N ASP A 492 21.84 -8.20 24.91
CA ASP A 492 22.71 -7.05 25.20
C ASP A 492 21.99 -5.99 26.07
N ALA A 493 20.74 -5.68 25.76
CA ALA A 493 19.93 -4.75 26.55
C ALA A 493 19.69 -5.25 27.99
N GLN A 494 19.38 -6.54 28.15
CA GLN A 494 19.18 -7.13 29.50
C GLN A 494 20.50 -7.21 30.29
N ARG A 495 21.62 -7.45 29.62
CA ARG A 495 22.95 -7.39 30.25
C ARG A 495 23.25 -5.97 30.75
N ALA A 496 23.03 -4.96 29.91
CA ALA A 496 23.22 -3.56 30.31
C ALA A 496 22.35 -3.19 31.51
N ARG A 497 21.08 -3.68 31.53
CA ARG A 497 20.14 -3.48 32.64
C ARG A 497 20.62 -4.16 33.94
N ALA A 498 21.15 -5.37 33.84
CA ALA A 498 21.71 -6.09 34.99
C ALA A 498 22.93 -5.37 35.57
N VAL A 499 23.83 -4.85 34.71
CA VAL A 499 24.99 -4.05 35.12
C VAL A 499 24.57 -2.76 35.81
N ALA A 500 23.64 -2.00 35.23
CA ALA A 500 23.09 -0.78 35.81
C ALA A 500 22.41 -0.99 37.17
N GLY A 501 21.77 -2.17 37.35
CA GLY A 501 21.18 -2.60 38.63
C GLY A 501 22.17 -3.21 39.64
N GLY A 502 23.49 -3.16 39.37
CA GLY A 502 24.53 -3.70 40.28
C GLY A 502 24.52 -5.23 40.43
N LEU A 503 23.99 -5.97 39.45
CA LEU A 503 23.88 -7.44 39.45
C LEU A 503 25.06 -8.14 38.76
N THR A 504 26.17 -7.45 38.52
CA THR A 504 27.32 -7.96 37.75
C THR A 504 27.92 -9.25 38.31
N GLU A 505 27.95 -9.40 39.64
CA GLU A 505 28.49 -10.56 40.33
C GLU A 505 27.44 -11.59 40.82
N HIS A 506 26.18 -11.45 40.35
CA HIS A 506 25.12 -12.38 40.76
C HIS A 506 25.39 -13.80 40.23
N PRO A 507 25.54 -14.84 41.11
CA PRO A 507 26.06 -16.16 40.70
C PRO A 507 25.27 -16.86 39.60
N GLY A 508 23.93 -16.73 39.60
CA GLY A 508 23.04 -17.38 38.60
C GLY A 508 22.98 -16.66 37.26
N LEU A 509 23.09 -15.32 37.23
CA LEU A 509 22.95 -14.54 36.03
C LEU A 509 24.13 -14.73 35.05
N GLY A 510 25.35 -14.85 35.56
CA GLY A 510 26.54 -15.08 34.74
C GLY A 510 26.47 -16.39 33.93
N ALA A 511 25.95 -17.47 34.52
CA ALA A 511 25.77 -18.74 33.82
C ALA A 511 24.67 -18.68 32.77
N ALA A 512 23.52 -18.07 33.11
CA ALA A 512 22.41 -17.90 32.19
C ALA A 512 22.78 -17.01 31.00
N TYR A 513 23.53 -15.91 31.24
CA TYR A 513 24.06 -15.05 30.18
C TYR A 513 24.99 -15.83 29.25
N ARG A 514 26.00 -16.55 29.78
CA ARG A 514 26.93 -17.34 28.96
C ARG A 514 26.20 -18.33 28.09
N ARG A 515 25.23 -19.08 28.64
CA ARG A 515 24.44 -20.03 27.87
C ARG A 515 23.68 -19.34 26.71
N ALA A 516 23.02 -18.21 26.96
CA ALA A 516 22.30 -17.48 25.94
C ALA A 516 23.26 -16.87 24.89
N HIS A 517 24.41 -16.36 25.33
CA HIS A 517 25.46 -15.84 24.48
C HIS A 517 26.04 -16.94 23.58
N ASP A 518 26.41 -18.09 24.13
CA ASP A 518 27.02 -19.15 23.35
C ASP A 518 26.06 -19.67 22.25
N LEU A 519 24.78 -19.80 22.55
CA LEU A 519 23.75 -20.16 21.55
C LEU A 519 23.59 -19.15 20.43
N LEU A 520 23.98 -17.88 20.62
CA LEU A 520 23.85 -16.81 19.62
C LEU A 520 25.18 -16.47 18.91
N TRP A 521 26.35 -16.87 19.46
CA TRP A 521 27.68 -16.46 18.92
C TRP A 521 28.68 -17.59 18.72
N ALA A 522 28.57 -18.71 19.45
CA ALA A 522 29.62 -19.76 19.41
C ALA A 522 29.52 -20.74 18.23
N GLY A 523 28.50 -20.57 17.36
CA GLY A 523 28.31 -21.42 16.18
C GLY A 523 26.82 -21.57 15.82
N PRO A 524 26.48 -22.41 14.84
CA PRO A 524 25.10 -22.60 14.45
C PRO A 524 24.27 -23.27 15.56
N GLY A 525 23.31 -22.51 16.10
CA GLY A 525 22.41 -22.94 17.17
C GLY A 525 20.94 -23.04 16.71
N GLU A 526 20.09 -23.69 17.49
CA GLU A 526 18.66 -23.68 17.27
C GLU A 526 18.03 -22.36 17.78
N LEU A 527 17.30 -21.68 16.92
CA LEU A 527 16.66 -20.41 17.27
C LEU A 527 15.68 -20.55 18.44
N THR A 528 15.01 -21.70 18.56
CA THR A 528 14.09 -22.01 19.65
C THR A 528 14.82 -22.11 21.00
N GLU A 529 15.97 -22.78 21.04
CA GLU A 529 16.79 -22.88 22.25
C GLU A 529 17.38 -21.53 22.63
N ALA A 530 17.91 -20.77 21.65
CA ALA A 530 18.41 -19.41 21.86
C ALA A 530 17.31 -18.50 22.41
N THR A 531 16.09 -18.58 21.87
CA THR A 531 14.92 -17.82 22.35
C THR A 531 14.63 -18.13 23.82
N ALA A 532 14.54 -19.42 24.17
CA ALA A 532 14.27 -19.85 25.54
C ALA A 532 15.39 -19.39 26.52
N ALA A 533 16.65 -19.49 26.11
CA ALA A 533 17.77 -19.06 26.92
C ALA A 533 17.79 -17.53 27.17
N VAL A 534 17.55 -16.72 26.13
CA VAL A 534 17.51 -15.25 26.23
C VAL A 534 16.34 -14.79 27.11
N HIS A 535 15.14 -15.35 26.90
CA HIS A 535 13.99 -15.01 27.73
C HIS A 535 14.19 -15.50 29.18
N GLY A 536 14.76 -16.68 29.39
CA GLY A 536 15.11 -17.17 30.72
C GLY A 536 16.08 -16.24 31.44
N TYR A 537 17.10 -15.73 30.77
CA TYR A 537 18.00 -14.74 31.32
C TYR A 537 17.27 -13.41 31.64
N ALA A 538 16.45 -12.92 30.73
CA ALA A 538 15.66 -11.69 30.93
C ALA A 538 14.73 -11.78 32.16
N ASP A 539 14.10 -12.95 32.36
CA ASP A 539 13.23 -13.19 33.52
C ASP A 539 14.01 -13.26 34.83
N GLN A 540 15.20 -13.85 34.81
CA GLN A 540 16.09 -13.87 35.98
C GLN A 540 16.59 -12.46 36.35
N VAL A 541 16.99 -11.65 35.36
CA VAL A 541 17.35 -10.24 35.59
C VAL A 541 16.20 -9.47 36.22
N ARG A 542 14.98 -9.66 35.70
CA ARG A 542 13.77 -8.97 36.21
C ARG A 542 13.49 -9.34 37.67
N ARG A 543 13.55 -10.61 38.02
CA ARG A 543 13.35 -11.09 39.39
C ARG A 543 14.42 -10.55 40.34
N ALA A 544 15.69 -10.66 39.98
CA ALA A 544 16.80 -10.19 40.81
C ALA A 544 16.80 -8.67 41.05
N LEU A 545 16.25 -7.88 40.11
CA LEU A 545 16.04 -6.44 40.29
C LEU A 545 14.84 -6.15 41.20
N GLY A 546 13.76 -6.94 41.13
CA GLY A 546 12.58 -6.84 42.01
C GLY A 546 12.93 -7.16 43.46
N ASP A 547 13.62 -8.26 43.70
CA ASP A 547 14.06 -8.71 45.05
C ASP A 547 14.96 -7.65 45.74
N ARG A 548 15.75 -6.88 45.00
CA ARG A 548 16.55 -5.78 45.56
C ARG A 548 15.73 -4.55 45.94
N GLN A 549 14.68 -4.24 45.19
CA GLN A 549 13.80 -3.10 45.51
C GLN A 549 12.94 -3.36 46.75
N GLU A 550 12.62 -4.63 47.05
CA GLU A 550 11.89 -5.04 48.26
C GLU A 550 12.80 -5.23 49.49
N GLY A 551 14.11 -5.31 49.29
CA GLY A 551 15.11 -5.54 50.34
C GLY A 551 15.88 -4.31 50.85
N GLU A 552 15.65 -3.11 50.34
CA GLU A 552 16.15 -1.86 50.92
C GLU A 552 15.20 -1.40 52.04
N PRO A 553 15.62 -1.48 53.34
CA PRO A 553 14.82 -0.92 54.44
C PRO A 553 14.82 0.61 54.35
N SER A 554 13.63 1.19 54.42
CA SER A 554 13.34 2.62 54.50
C SER A 554 14.09 3.34 55.59
#